data_02d4503f89119e4410d430bb7f6e0469
#
_entry.id   02d4503f89119e4410d430bb7f6e0469
#
_cell.length_a   1.000
_cell.length_b   1.000
_cell.length_c   1.000
_cell.angle_alpha   90.00
_cell.angle_beta   90.00
_cell.angle_gamma   90.00
#
_symmetry.space_group_name_H-M   'P 1'
#
loop_
_entity.id
_entity.type
_entity.pdbx_description
1 polymer ?
#
loop_
_entity_poly.entity_id
_entity_poly.type
_entity_poly.pdbx_seq_one_letter_code
_entity_poly.pdbx_strand_id
1 'polypeptide(L)'
;MAAPPALSLTLDTIHKGNCVEVMNSLPAGSVDMIFADPPYNMQLKGDLHRPDQSLVDAVDDHWDQFGSFHDYDAFTREWLGAARRLLKDDGCLWVIGSYHNIFRVGAALQDMGFWILNDIVWRKSNPMPNFRGRRFTNAHETMIWAAKSEKSKYRFNYDAMKIMNDDVQMRSDWTLPICTGSERLRNEDGEKGHTTQKPESLLYRVLSASSQVGDIVLDPFFGTGTTGAVAKKLGRHFIGIEREDAYIKLANKRIADAEPYSAEALQGLTAKREEPRVPFGWLIERGLIQPGTTLTDRDHQITAKVAADGSVATSDGANQYRGSIHKVGAAIQSAPSCNGWTYWHYHDGKNSFPIDRLRQRVREEMSAKSTLQ
;
A
#
# COMPACT_ATOMS: atom_id res chain seq x y z
N MET A 1 -18.70 30.23 -19.78
CA MET A 1 -19.67 29.48 -18.97
C MET A 1 -19.18 29.51 -17.53
N ALA A 2 -20.04 29.81 -16.57
CA ALA A 2 -19.67 29.79 -15.15
C ALA A 2 -19.38 28.33 -14.76
N ALA A 3 -18.30 28.11 -13.98
CA ALA A 3 -18.01 26.79 -13.44
C ALA A 3 -19.20 26.30 -12.61
N PRO A 4 -19.59 25.02 -12.70
CA PRO A 4 -20.66 24.48 -11.86
C PRO A 4 -20.30 24.68 -10.38
N PRO A 5 -21.28 24.89 -9.50
CA PRO A 5 -21.03 25.05 -8.07
C PRO A 5 -20.29 23.81 -7.56
N ALA A 6 -19.20 24.04 -6.81
CA ALA A 6 -18.42 22.95 -6.22
C ALA A 6 -19.32 22.12 -5.29
N LEU A 7 -19.40 20.81 -5.51
CA LEU A 7 -20.07 19.89 -4.60
C LEU A 7 -19.34 19.92 -3.25
N SER A 8 -20.08 19.90 -2.15
CA SER A 8 -19.48 19.64 -0.84
C SER A 8 -18.89 18.23 -0.83
N LEU A 9 -17.72 18.07 -0.24
CA LEU A 9 -17.08 16.75 -0.11
C LEU A 9 -17.93 15.89 0.84
N THR A 10 -18.76 15.01 0.27
CA THR A 10 -19.54 14.04 1.06
C THR A 10 -18.76 12.73 1.13
N LEU A 11 -18.43 12.32 2.36
CA LEU A 11 -17.66 11.10 2.62
C LEU A 11 -18.58 9.87 2.66
N ASP A 12 -17.98 8.70 2.44
CA ASP A 12 -18.64 7.39 2.51
C ASP A 12 -19.86 7.27 1.57
N THR A 13 -19.70 7.83 0.37
CA THR A 13 -20.74 7.88 -0.65
C THR A 13 -20.26 7.40 -2.02
N ILE A 14 -21.23 6.95 -2.81
CA ILE A 14 -21.03 6.60 -4.21
C ILE A 14 -21.74 7.69 -5.06
N HIS A 15 -20.95 8.41 -5.86
CA HIS A 15 -21.47 9.35 -6.83
C HIS A 15 -21.78 8.64 -8.15
N LYS A 16 -23.02 8.70 -8.60
CA LYS A 16 -23.40 8.22 -9.93
C LYS A 16 -22.99 9.22 -10.99
N GLY A 17 -22.18 8.80 -11.97
CA GLY A 17 -21.81 9.67 -13.09
C GLY A 17 -20.50 9.32 -13.78
N ASN A 18 -20.12 10.21 -14.70
CA ASN A 18 -18.81 10.14 -15.36
C ASN A 18 -17.70 10.53 -14.37
N CYS A 19 -16.64 9.71 -14.30
CA CYS A 19 -15.55 9.92 -13.32
C CYS A 19 -14.86 11.28 -13.48
N VAL A 20 -14.65 11.75 -14.71
CA VAL A 20 -13.99 13.04 -14.98
C VAL A 20 -14.86 14.20 -14.51
N GLU A 21 -16.17 14.18 -14.86
CA GLU A 21 -17.13 15.22 -14.49
C GLU A 21 -17.30 15.30 -12.97
N VAL A 22 -17.51 14.15 -12.31
CA VAL A 22 -17.66 14.09 -10.85
C VAL A 22 -16.38 14.53 -10.16
N MET A 23 -15.22 13.99 -10.54
CA MET A 23 -13.95 14.43 -9.95
C MET A 23 -13.73 15.94 -10.11
N ASN A 24 -14.06 16.52 -11.28
CA ASN A 24 -13.90 17.95 -11.51
C ASN A 24 -14.84 18.82 -10.67
N SER A 25 -15.96 18.29 -10.19
CA SER A 25 -16.88 19.00 -9.29
C SER A 25 -16.45 18.96 -7.82
N LEU A 26 -15.55 18.06 -7.43
CA LEU A 26 -15.06 17.93 -6.05
C LEU A 26 -13.96 18.97 -5.75
N PRO A 27 -13.76 19.36 -4.47
CA PRO A 27 -12.73 20.31 -4.08
C PRO A 27 -11.31 19.82 -4.39
N ALA A 28 -10.45 20.70 -4.88
CA ALA A 28 -9.04 20.37 -5.11
C ALA A 28 -8.31 20.08 -3.78
N GLY A 29 -7.31 19.20 -3.82
CA GLY A 29 -6.46 18.90 -2.64
C GLY A 29 -7.22 18.27 -1.47
N SER A 30 -8.30 17.54 -1.74
CA SER A 30 -9.21 17.00 -0.73
C SER A 30 -9.00 15.52 -0.42
N VAL A 31 -8.27 14.78 -1.26
CA VAL A 31 -8.15 13.33 -1.22
C VAL A 31 -6.73 12.91 -0.83
N ASP A 32 -6.60 11.97 0.11
CA ASP A 32 -5.30 11.46 0.58
C ASP A 32 -4.74 10.40 -0.37
N MET A 33 -5.60 9.56 -0.91
CA MET A 33 -5.22 8.43 -1.76
C MET A 33 -6.27 8.18 -2.83
N ILE A 34 -5.81 7.83 -4.03
CA ILE A 34 -6.67 7.35 -5.11
C ILE A 34 -6.23 5.92 -5.47
N PHE A 35 -7.21 5.01 -5.56
CA PHE A 35 -7.03 3.71 -6.20
C PHE A 35 -7.89 3.68 -7.46
N ALA A 36 -7.28 3.38 -8.60
CA ALA A 36 -7.95 3.40 -9.89
C ALA A 36 -7.79 2.07 -10.64
N ASP A 37 -8.91 1.49 -11.06
CA ASP A 37 -8.99 0.32 -11.94
C ASP A 37 -9.67 0.73 -13.26
N PRO A 38 -8.97 1.54 -14.10
CA PRO A 38 -9.59 2.10 -15.30
C PRO A 38 -9.91 1.02 -16.34
N PRO A 39 -10.77 1.30 -17.33
CA PRO A 39 -10.95 0.44 -18.49
C PRO A 39 -9.61 0.02 -19.10
N TYR A 40 -9.51 -1.25 -19.52
CA TYR A 40 -8.26 -1.81 -20.05
C TYR A 40 -8.14 -1.69 -21.57
N ASN A 41 -9.22 -1.34 -22.24
CA ASN A 41 -9.33 -1.35 -23.70
C ASN A 41 -8.98 -2.73 -24.28
N MET A 42 -9.56 -3.76 -23.71
CA MET A 42 -9.27 -5.16 -24.02
C MET A 42 -9.85 -5.59 -25.36
N GLN A 43 -9.75 -4.94 -26.41
CA GLN A 43 -10.20 -5.20 -27.80
C GLN A 43 -10.38 -6.70 -28.13
N LEU A 44 -11.20 -7.41 -27.36
CA LEU A 44 -11.52 -8.82 -27.59
C LEU A 44 -12.48 -8.90 -28.76
N LYS A 45 -12.02 -9.46 -29.87
CA LYS A 45 -12.85 -9.73 -31.04
C LYS A 45 -13.35 -11.18 -30.97
N GLY A 46 -14.68 -11.36 -30.80
CA GLY A 46 -15.39 -12.63 -30.88
C GLY A 46 -15.39 -13.48 -29.62
N ASP A 47 -16.29 -14.44 -29.60
CA ASP A 47 -16.56 -15.31 -28.48
C ASP A 47 -15.36 -16.20 -28.10
N LEU A 48 -15.10 -16.28 -26.80
CA LEU A 48 -14.13 -17.20 -26.24
C LEU A 48 -14.88 -18.44 -25.71
N HIS A 49 -14.50 -19.63 -26.16
CA HIS A 49 -15.05 -20.90 -25.68
C HIS A 49 -14.03 -21.66 -24.84
N ARG A 50 -14.50 -22.33 -23.79
CA ARG A 50 -13.70 -23.28 -23.01
C ARG A 50 -13.50 -24.58 -23.84
N PRO A 51 -12.62 -25.49 -23.39
CA PRO A 51 -12.44 -26.78 -24.06
C PRO A 51 -13.72 -27.60 -24.14
N ASP A 52 -14.66 -27.42 -23.21
CA ASP A 52 -15.99 -28.06 -23.19
C ASP A 52 -17.05 -27.34 -24.05
N GLN A 53 -16.61 -26.39 -24.89
CA GLN A 53 -17.42 -25.51 -25.76
C GLN A 53 -18.35 -24.53 -25.02
N SER A 54 -18.35 -24.47 -23.72
CA SER A 54 -19.07 -23.43 -22.98
C SER A 54 -18.48 -22.06 -23.25
N LEU A 55 -19.36 -21.06 -23.39
CA LEU A 55 -18.96 -19.66 -23.60
C LEU A 55 -18.18 -19.16 -22.38
N VAL A 56 -17.04 -18.51 -22.63
CA VAL A 56 -16.37 -17.72 -21.59
C VAL A 56 -17.03 -16.36 -21.57
N ASP A 57 -17.63 -16.03 -20.45
CA ASP A 57 -18.08 -14.67 -20.15
C ASP A 57 -16.82 -13.76 -20.13
N ALA A 58 -16.49 -13.23 -21.29
CA ALA A 58 -15.34 -12.36 -21.53
C ALA A 58 -15.78 -10.92 -21.31
N VAL A 59 -14.82 -10.05 -21.01
CA VAL A 59 -15.08 -8.60 -20.89
C VAL A 59 -15.29 -8.04 -22.29
N ASP A 60 -16.54 -7.96 -22.71
CA ASP A 60 -16.99 -7.27 -23.93
C ASP A 60 -17.88 -6.07 -23.60
N ASP A 61 -17.86 -5.65 -22.36
CA ASP A 61 -18.61 -4.52 -21.84
C ASP A 61 -18.31 -3.23 -22.65
N HIS A 62 -19.36 -2.49 -22.99
CA HIS A 62 -19.26 -1.27 -23.81
C HIS A 62 -18.39 -0.19 -23.20
N TRP A 63 -18.24 -0.17 -21.87
CA TRP A 63 -17.39 0.79 -21.15
C TRP A 63 -15.88 0.53 -21.32
N ASP A 64 -15.47 -0.69 -21.78
CA ASP A 64 -14.06 -1.05 -22.04
C ASP A 64 -13.69 -0.91 -23.54
N GLN A 65 -14.55 -0.32 -24.36
CA GLN A 65 -14.33 -0.19 -25.79
C GLN A 65 -14.04 1.25 -26.20
N PHE A 66 -12.88 1.49 -26.79
CA PHE A 66 -12.46 2.79 -27.33
C PHE A 66 -12.26 2.67 -28.84
N GLY A 67 -12.62 3.73 -29.58
CA GLY A 67 -12.52 3.77 -31.04
C GLY A 67 -11.07 3.71 -31.53
N SER A 68 -10.14 4.24 -30.75
CA SER A 68 -8.71 4.26 -31.06
C SER A 68 -7.86 4.33 -29.78
N PHE A 69 -6.56 4.06 -29.93
CA PHE A 69 -5.61 4.34 -28.84
C PHE A 69 -5.49 5.83 -28.53
N HIS A 70 -5.72 6.70 -29.49
CA HIS A 70 -5.76 8.15 -29.27
C HIS A 70 -6.91 8.53 -28.32
N ASP A 71 -8.09 7.99 -28.53
CA ASP A 71 -9.25 8.26 -27.67
C ASP A 71 -9.02 7.71 -26.26
N TYR A 72 -8.41 6.52 -26.14
CA TYR A 72 -8.01 5.95 -24.87
C TYR A 72 -6.98 6.83 -24.14
N ASP A 73 -5.97 7.34 -24.83
CA ASP A 73 -4.96 8.23 -24.26
C ASP A 73 -5.55 9.57 -23.83
N ALA A 74 -6.48 10.12 -24.61
CA ALA A 74 -7.21 11.34 -24.25
C ALA A 74 -8.01 11.14 -22.96
N PHE A 75 -8.82 10.09 -22.90
CA PHE A 75 -9.56 9.72 -21.70
C PHE A 75 -8.63 9.52 -20.49
N THR A 76 -7.50 8.82 -20.70
CA THR A 76 -6.52 8.57 -19.64
C THR A 76 -5.94 9.87 -19.10
N ARG A 77 -5.59 10.83 -19.95
CA ARG A 77 -5.09 12.14 -19.53
C ARG A 77 -6.14 12.97 -18.81
N GLU A 78 -7.40 12.90 -19.23
CA GLU A 78 -8.49 13.61 -18.58
C GLU A 78 -8.72 13.16 -17.14
N TRP A 79 -8.92 11.85 -16.92
CA TRP A 79 -9.15 11.36 -15.57
C TRP A 79 -7.91 11.48 -14.68
N LEU A 80 -6.70 11.28 -15.20
CA LEU A 80 -5.47 11.51 -14.45
C LEU A 80 -5.30 12.97 -14.05
N GLY A 81 -5.66 13.91 -14.93
CA GLY A 81 -5.64 15.34 -14.62
C GLY A 81 -6.59 15.71 -13.49
N ALA A 82 -7.83 15.20 -13.54
CA ALA A 82 -8.80 15.38 -12.48
C ALA A 82 -8.34 14.74 -11.16
N ALA A 83 -7.79 13.52 -11.21
CA ALA A 83 -7.23 12.82 -10.07
C ALA A 83 -6.08 13.60 -9.41
N ARG A 84 -5.13 14.10 -10.23
CA ARG A 84 -3.99 14.90 -9.73
C ARG A 84 -4.43 16.18 -9.04
N ARG A 85 -5.49 16.84 -9.54
CA ARG A 85 -6.08 18.03 -8.92
C ARG A 85 -6.67 17.71 -7.55
N LEU A 86 -7.35 16.56 -7.40
CA LEU A 86 -7.99 16.13 -6.16
C LEU A 86 -7.01 15.69 -5.08
N LEU A 87 -5.88 15.11 -5.45
CA LEU A 87 -4.88 14.67 -4.49
C LEU A 87 -4.34 15.83 -3.67
N LYS A 88 -4.24 15.65 -2.36
CA LYS A 88 -3.42 16.49 -1.47
C LYS A 88 -1.98 16.49 -1.95
N ASP A 89 -1.16 17.43 -1.51
CA ASP A 89 0.24 17.54 -1.98
C ASP A 89 1.08 16.32 -1.61
N ASP A 90 0.79 15.69 -0.47
CA ASP A 90 1.43 14.47 0.00
C ASP A 90 0.62 13.19 -0.35
N GLY A 91 -0.44 13.34 -1.14
CA GLY A 91 -1.30 12.24 -1.58
C GLY A 91 -0.64 11.33 -2.61
N CYS A 92 -1.17 10.11 -2.74
CA CYS A 92 -0.66 9.12 -3.68
C CYS A 92 -1.77 8.50 -4.55
N LEU A 93 -1.35 7.98 -5.69
CA LEU A 93 -2.19 7.29 -6.67
C LEU A 93 -1.70 5.87 -6.87
N TRP A 94 -2.63 4.93 -6.88
CA TRP A 94 -2.44 3.58 -7.35
C TRP A 94 -3.29 3.33 -8.59
N VAL A 95 -2.69 2.83 -9.64
CA VAL A 95 -3.42 2.44 -10.85
C VAL A 95 -3.09 1.00 -11.16
N ILE A 96 -4.11 0.15 -11.30
CA ILE A 96 -3.96 -1.23 -11.74
C ILE A 96 -4.28 -1.35 -13.22
N GLY A 97 -3.59 -2.25 -13.90
CA GLY A 97 -3.83 -2.54 -15.31
C GLY A 97 -3.18 -3.83 -15.77
N SER A 98 -3.53 -4.22 -16.97
CA SER A 98 -2.91 -5.33 -17.69
C SER A 98 -1.94 -4.83 -18.77
N TYR A 99 -1.31 -5.77 -19.48
CA TYR A 99 -0.45 -5.44 -20.61
C TYR A 99 -1.16 -4.66 -21.74
N HIS A 100 -2.48 -4.59 -21.74
CA HIS A 100 -3.24 -3.84 -22.74
C HIS A 100 -3.12 -2.31 -22.54
N ASN A 101 -3.05 -1.86 -21.28
CA ASN A 101 -3.16 -0.43 -20.96
C ASN A 101 -2.04 0.11 -20.07
N ILE A 102 -1.43 -0.70 -19.20
CA ILE A 102 -0.58 -0.19 -18.11
C ILE A 102 0.63 0.61 -18.61
N PHE A 103 1.20 0.25 -19.76
CA PHE A 103 2.33 0.97 -20.32
C PHE A 103 1.94 2.38 -20.80
N ARG A 104 0.73 2.54 -21.38
CA ARG A 104 0.19 3.84 -21.80
C ARG A 104 -0.14 4.72 -20.60
N VAL A 105 -0.78 4.12 -19.59
CA VAL A 105 -1.06 4.79 -18.32
C VAL A 105 0.23 5.23 -17.63
N GLY A 106 1.26 4.38 -17.61
CA GLY A 106 2.56 4.70 -17.03
C GLY A 106 3.24 5.87 -17.72
N ALA A 107 3.22 5.91 -19.06
CA ALA A 107 3.75 7.05 -19.83
C ALA A 107 2.96 8.34 -19.54
N ALA A 108 1.62 8.27 -19.51
CA ALA A 108 0.78 9.42 -19.19
C ALA A 108 1.04 9.96 -17.78
N LEU A 109 1.22 9.10 -16.78
CA LEU A 109 1.57 9.49 -15.41
C LEU A 109 2.87 10.30 -15.37
N GLN A 110 3.92 9.83 -16.04
CA GLN A 110 5.20 10.52 -16.10
C GLN A 110 5.10 11.87 -16.84
N ASP A 111 4.44 11.90 -18.00
CA ASP A 111 4.21 13.13 -18.77
C ASP A 111 3.45 14.19 -17.98
N MET A 112 2.51 13.78 -17.10
CA MET A 112 1.69 14.67 -16.28
C MET A 112 2.35 15.05 -14.95
N GLY A 113 3.59 14.63 -14.70
CA GLY A 113 4.38 15.02 -13.54
C GLY A 113 4.03 14.28 -12.25
N PHE A 114 3.43 13.10 -12.34
CA PHE A 114 3.42 12.18 -11.20
C PHE A 114 4.80 11.58 -10.98
N TRP A 115 5.15 11.32 -9.74
CA TRP A 115 6.40 10.68 -9.38
C TRP A 115 6.17 9.20 -9.09
N ILE A 116 6.57 8.32 -10.02
CA ILE A 116 6.40 6.87 -9.86
C ILE A 116 7.33 6.39 -8.75
N LEU A 117 6.76 5.73 -7.75
CA LEU A 117 7.46 5.17 -6.59
C LEU A 117 7.85 3.70 -6.82
N ASN A 118 6.90 2.91 -7.30
CA ASN A 118 7.10 1.52 -7.68
C ASN A 118 6.13 1.08 -8.79
N ASP A 119 6.55 0.10 -9.55
CA ASP A 119 5.67 -0.86 -10.19
C ASP A 119 5.51 -2.09 -9.29
N ILE A 120 4.30 -2.57 -9.13
CA ILE A 120 3.99 -3.75 -8.33
C ILE A 120 3.35 -4.81 -9.22
N VAL A 121 3.92 -6.00 -9.25
CA VAL A 121 3.38 -7.14 -10.00
C VAL A 121 2.48 -7.95 -9.07
N TRP A 122 1.17 -7.91 -9.31
CA TRP A 122 0.25 -8.84 -8.69
C TRP A 122 0.27 -10.17 -9.44
N ARG A 123 0.94 -11.16 -8.89
CA ARG A 123 0.97 -12.55 -9.37
C ARG A 123 -0.28 -13.27 -8.88
N LYS A 124 -1.10 -13.71 -9.82
CA LYS A 124 -2.33 -14.47 -9.54
C LYS A 124 -1.96 -15.90 -9.14
N SER A 125 -2.32 -16.34 -7.94
CA SER A 125 -2.04 -17.73 -7.51
C SER A 125 -2.89 -18.76 -8.27
N ASN A 126 -4.02 -18.34 -8.84
CA ASN A 126 -4.98 -19.16 -9.59
C ASN A 126 -5.41 -18.48 -10.90
N PRO A 127 -4.49 -18.17 -11.83
CA PRO A 127 -4.81 -17.46 -13.06
C PRO A 127 -5.69 -18.33 -13.98
N MET A 128 -6.57 -17.67 -14.74
CA MET A 128 -7.33 -18.35 -15.77
C MET A 128 -6.40 -18.82 -16.90
N PRO A 129 -6.51 -20.07 -17.36
CA PRO A 129 -5.68 -20.59 -18.45
C PRO A 129 -5.98 -19.87 -19.78
N ASN A 130 -4.99 -19.87 -20.69
CA ASN A 130 -5.23 -19.45 -22.06
C ASN A 130 -5.88 -20.62 -22.84
N PHE A 131 -7.18 -20.59 -23.00
CA PHE A 131 -7.95 -21.68 -23.59
C PHE A 131 -7.57 -22.01 -25.04
N ARG A 132 -7.07 -21.04 -25.81
CA ARG A 132 -6.62 -21.26 -27.19
C ARG A 132 -5.19 -21.79 -27.29
N GLY A 133 -4.43 -21.86 -26.20
CA GLY A 133 -3.07 -22.36 -26.17
C GLY A 133 -2.05 -21.59 -27.07
N ARG A 134 -2.38 -20.37 -27.50
CA ARG A 134 -1.58 -19.59 -28.44
C ARG A 134 -0.72 -18.50 -27.79
N ARG A 135 -0.86 -18.28 -26.49
CA ARG A 135 -0.13 -17.30 -25.68
C ARG A 135 0.08 -17.87 -24.29
N PHE A 136 0.99 -17.27 -23.55
CA PHE A 136 1.15 -17.57 -22.13
C PHE A 136 -0.13 -17.26 -21.36
N THR A 137 -0.35 -17.97 -20.26
CA THR A 137 -1.40 -17.66 -19.30
C THR A 137 -1.14 -16.25 -18.72
N ASN A 138 -2.17 -15.40 -18.70
CA ASN A 138 -2.08 -14.06 -18.12
C ASN A 138 -2.07 -14.16 -16.59
N ALA A 139 -0.92 -14.48 -16.02
CA ALA A 139 -0.74 -14.82 -14.63
C ALA A 139 -0.46 -13.63 -13.73
N HIS A 140 -0.44 -12.40 -14.23
CA HIS A 140 -0.23 -11.20 -13.43
C HIS A 140 -0.95 -9.98 -13.99
N GLU A 141 -1.14 -9.00 -13.12
CA GLU A 141 -1.45 -7.62 -13.46
C GLU A 141 -0.41 -6.71 -12.82
N THR A 142 -0.23 -5.52 -13.36
CA THR A 142 0.71 -4.54 -12.85
C THR A 142 -0.04 -3.39 -12.20
N MET A 143 0.42 -2.96 -11.02
CA MET A 143 0.00 -1.72 -10.41
C MET A 143 1.14 -0.72 -10.46
N ILE A 144 0.83 0.54 -10.75
CA ILE A 144 1.76 1.66 -10.61
C ILE A 144 1.37 2.43 -9.36
N TRP A 145 2.32 2.56 -8.44
CA TRP A 145 2.20 3.43 -7.28
C TRP A 145 2.99 4.71 -7.51
N ALA A 146 2.31 5.84 -7.43
CA ALA A 146 2.88 7.15 -7.71
C ALA A 146 2.48 8.19 -6.66
N ALA A 147 3.40 9.08 -6.31
CA ALA A 147 3.11 10.30 -5.58
C ALA A 147 2.64 11.40 -6.52
N LYS A 148 1.92 12.41 -6.01
CA LYS A 148 1.46 13.56 -6.80
C LYS A 148 2.60 14.29 -7.49
N SER A 149 3.79 14.36 -6.87
CA SER A 149 5.00 14.97 -7.40
C SER A 149 6.25 14.40 -6.72
N GLU A 150 7.43 14.69 -7.25
CA GLU A 150 8.73 14.36 -6.65
C GLU A 150 8.89 14.95 -5.23
N LYS A 151 8.27 16.11 -4.96
CA LYS A 151 8.36 16.81 -3.66
C LYS A 151 7.39 16.29 -2.61
N SER A 152 6.45 15.42 -2.97
CA SER A 152 5.43 14.89 -2.08
C SER A 152 6.06 14.03 -0.97
N LYS A 153 5.63 14.28 0.26
CA LYS A 153 5.99 13.46 1.43
C LYS A 153 4.99 12.32 1.59
N TYR A 154 4.91 11.47 0.56
CA TYR A 154 3.96 10.37 0.53
C TYR A 154 4.09 9.44 1.74
N ARG A 155 2.99 8.81 2.12
CA ARG A 155 2.97 7.84 3.21
C ARG A 155 3.37 6.45 2.72
N PHE A 156 4.22 5.78 3.48
CA PHE A 156 4.48 4.35 3.36
C PHE A 156 4.59 3.71 4.74
N ASN A 157 3.69 2.81 5.06
CA ASN A 157 3.62 2.12 6.34
C ASN A 157 4.59 0.93 6.36
N TYR A 158 5.89 1.23 6.32
CA TYR A 158 6.98 0.25 6.18
C TYR A 158 6.91 -0.88 7.20
N ASP A 159 6.74 -0.53 8.48
CA ASP A 159 6.72 -1.53 9.56
C ASP A 159 5.47 -2.43 9.46
N ALA A 160 4.30 -1.88 9.12
CA ALA A 160 3.10 -2.68 8.88
C ALA A 160 3.29 -3.66 7.73
N MET A 161 3.86 -3.19 6.62
CA MET A 161 4.17 -4.06 5.48
C MET A 161 5.19 -5.14 5.82
N LYS A 162 6.16 -4.83 6.65
CA LYS A 162 7.15 -5.78 7.12
C LYS A 162 6.54 -6.85 8.03
N ILE A 163 5.67 -6.46 8.98
CA ILE A 163 4.95 -7.39 9.87
C ILE A 163 4.04 -8.31 9.04
N MET A 164 3.36 -7.79 8.02
CA MET A 164 2.53 -8.59 7.11
C MET A 164 3.32 -9.55 6.21
N ASN A 165 4.65 -9.48 6.24
CA ASN A 165 5.56 -10.31 5.44
C ASN A 165 6.64 -10.97 6.33
N ASP A 166 6.22 -11.52 7.47
CA ASP A 166 7.07 -12.28 8.40
C ASP A 166 8.35 -11.53 8.81
N ASP A 167 8.22 -10.25 9.14
CA ASP A 167 9.30 -9.32 9.47
C ASP A 167 10.36 -9.11 8.37
N VAL A 168 10.09 -9.56 7.15
CA VAL A 168 10.90 -9.28 5.97
C VAL A 168 10.30 -8.12 5.18
N GLN A 169 11.13 -7.26 4.62
CA GLN A 169 10.68 -6.16 3.77
C GLN A 169 9.74 -6.66 2.67
N MET A 170 8.54 -6.06 2.57
CA MET A 170 7.58 -6.40 1.51
C MET A 170 8.18 -6.10 0.13
N ARG A 171 8.07 -7.07 -0.76
CA ARG A 171 8.57 -6.98 -2.14
C ARG A 171 7.49 -6.40 -3.05
N SER A 172 7.88 -6.00 -4.25
CA SER A 172 6.98 -5.50 -5.29
C SER A 172 6.32 -6.59 -6.14
N ASP A 173 6.53 -7.88 -5.82
CA ASP A 173 5.87 -9.02 -6.47
C ASP A 173 4.94 -9.73 -5.47
N TRP A 174 3.65 -9.42 -5.55
CA TRP A 174 2.66 -9.92 -4.60
C TRP A 174 1.95 -11.15 -5.16
N THR A 175 1.95 -12.26 -4.43
CA THR A 175 1.17 -13.45 -4.79
C THR A 175 -0.15 -13.43 -4.03
N LEU A 176 -1.25 -13.20 -4.75
CA LEU A 176 -2.61 -13.15 -4.20
C LEU A 176 -3.58 -13.86 -5.17
N PRO A 177 -4.65 -14.49 -4.67
CA PRO A 177 -5.66 -15.08 -5.53
C PRO A 177 -6.47 -14.01 -6.27
N ILE A 178 -7.07 -14.38 -7.39
CA ILE A 178 -8.15 -13.59 -8.00
C ILE A 178 -9.42 -13.73 -7.14
N CYS A 179 -10.34 -12.79 -7.28
CA CYS A 179 -11.64 -12.85 -6.60
C CYS A 179 -12.42 -14.08 -7.05
N THR A 180 -12.73 -15.00 -6.12
CA THR A 180 -13.45 -16.25 -6.35
C THR A 180 -14.31 -16.64 -5.16
N GLY A 181 -15.12 -17.70 -5.31
CA GLY A 181 -15.92 -18.24 -4.21
C GLY A 181 -16.95 -17.25 -3.66
N SER A 182 -17.09 -17.22 -2.34
CA SER A 182 -18.07 -16.37 -1.63
C SER A 182 -17.76 -14.88 -1.69
N GLU A 183 -16.52 -14.50 -1.96
CA GLU A 183 -16.14 -13.09 -2.13
C GLU A 183 -16.68 -12.48 -3.42
N ARG A 184 -16.87 -13.33 -4.46
CA ARG A 184 -17.38 -12.87 -5.75
C ARG A 184 -18.87 -12.58 -5.64
N LEU A 185 -19.23 -11.32 -5.84
CA LEU A 185 -20.62 -10.90 -5.84
C LEU A 185 -21.37 -11.48 -7.04
N ARG A 186 -22.63 -11.79 -6.80
CA ARG A 186 -23.57 -12.25 -7.82
C ARG A 186 -24.74 -11.28 -7.94
N ASN A 187 -25.29 -11.16 -9.15
CA ASN A 187 -26.54 -10.45 -9.41
C ASN A 187 -27.76 -11.26 -8.89
N GLU A 188 -28.94 -10.74 -9.07
CA GLU A 188 -30.19 -11.40 -8.64
C GLU A 188 -30.46 -12.72 -9.38
N ASP A 189 -29.91 -12.88 -10.58
CA ASP A 189 -30.01 -14.09 -11.41
C ASP A 189 -28.95 -15.15 -11.05
N GLY A 190 -28.09 -14.87 -10.07
CA GLY A 190 -27.01 -15.75 -9.63
C GLY A 190 -25.76 -15.71 -10.53
N GLU A 191 -25.73 -14.85 -11.53
CA GLU A 191 -24.58 -14.64 -12.40
C GLU A 191 -23.51 -13.75 -11.72
N LYS A 192 -22.32 -13.63 -12.35
CA LYS A 192 -21.28 -12.75 -11.84
C LYS A 192 -21.77 -11.29 -11.84
N GLY A 193 -21.76 -10.66 -10.69
CA GLY A 193 -22.13 -9.26 -10.55
C GLY A 193 -21.19 -8.28 -11.26
N HIS A 194 -19.93 -8.67 -11.47
CA HIS A 194 -18.92 -7.91 -12.23
C HIS A 194 -17.86 -8.87 -12.79
N THR A 195 -17.47 -8.68 -14.03
CA THR A 195 -16.53 -9.57 -14.74
C THR A 195 -15.12 -9.53 -14.17
N THR A 196 -14.65 -8.36 -13.74
CA THR A 196 -13.27 -8.08 -13.31
C THR A 196 -13.15 -7.64 -11.84
N GLN A 197 -14.06 -8.09 -10.95
CA GLN A 197 -14.01 -7.73 -9.54
C GLN A 197 -12.63 -8.01 -8.93
N LYS A 198 -12.02 -7.00 -8.31
CA LYS A 198 -10.72 -7.14 -7.62
C LYS A 198 -10.91 -7.77 -6.23
N PRO A 199 -9.95 -8.61 -5.76
CA PRO A 199 -10.03 -9.23 -4.45
C PRO A 199 -9.78 -8.21 -3.33
N GLU A 200 -10.47 -8.39 -2.20
CA GLU A 200 -10.29 -7.55 -1.02
C GLU A 200 -8.86 -7.59 -0.48
N SER A 201 -8.21 -8.75 -0.56
CA SER A 201 -6.81 -8.91 -0.12
C SER A 201 -5.83 -7.98 -0.84
N LEU A 202 -6.10 -7.66 -2.13
CA LEU A 202 -5.30 -6.70 -2.89
C LEU A 202 -5.49 -5.29 -2.33
N LEU A 203 -6.76 -4.85 -2.20
CA LEU A 203 -7.11 -3.52 -1.68
C LEU A 203 -6.69 -3.37 -0.22
N TYR A 204 -6.81 -4.42 0.59
CA TYR A 204 -6.32 -4.43 1.97
C TYR A 204 -4.83 -4.06 2.04
N ARG A 205 -4.00 -4.71 1.20
CA ARG A 205 -2.55 -4.44 1.16
C ARG A 205 -2.25 -3.04 0.64
N VAL A 206 -2.93 -2.60 -0.42
CA VAL A 206 -2.76 -1.26 -1.01
C VAL A 206 -3.10 -0.15 -0.01
N LEU A 207 -4.28 -0.23 0.63
CA LEU A 207 -4.70 0.77 1.61
C LEU A 207 -3.83 0.75 2.87
N SER A 208 -3.49 -0.45 3.37
CA SER A 208 -2.60 -0.59 4.53
C SER A 208 -1.19 -0.04 4.27
N ALA A 209 -0.69 -0.15 3.03
CA ALA A 209 0.64 0.33 2.67
C ALA A 209 0.75 1.86 2.66
N SER A 210 -0.27 2.58 2.19
CA SER A 210 -0.12 3.99 1.81
C SER A 210 -1.20 4.94 2.35
N SER A 211 -2.00 4.49 3.33
CA SER A 211 -2.98 5.32 4.02
C SER A 211 -3.03 5.04 5.52
N GLN A 212 -3.72 5.87 6.29
CA GLN A 212 -3.99 5.70 7.73
C GLN A 212 -5.48 5.82 8.03
N VAL A 213 -5.85 5.48 9.26
CA VAL A 213 -7.22 5.67 9.77
C VAL A 213 -7.64 7.14 9.61
N GLY A 214 -8.85 7.37 9.08
CA GLY A 214 -9.40 8.70 8.82
C GLY A 214 -9.00 9.32 7.48
N ASP A 215 -8.05 8.74 6.72
CA ASP A 215 -7.72 9.22 5.37
C ASP A 215 -8.90 9.01 4.40
N ILE A 216 -8.98 9.87 3.38
CA ILE A 216 -10.00 9.83 2.33
C ILE A 216 -9.42 9.11 1.11
N VAL A 217 -10.04 7.98 0.76
CA VAL A 217 -9.70 7.15 -0.40
C VAL A 217 -10.75 7.38 -1.49
N LEU A 218 -10.31 7.81 -2.68
CA LEU A 218 -11.20 7.95 -3.84
C LEU A 218 -10.94 6.80 -4.82
N ASP A 219 -12.02 6.24 -5.36
CA ASP A 219 -11.96 5.28 -6.46
C ASP A 219 -12.86 5.77 -7.60
N PRO A 220 -12.26 6.26 -8.72
CA PRO A 220 -13.02 6.81 -9.85
C PRO A 220 -13.65 5.73 -10.75
N PHE A 221 -13.38 4.46 -10.51
CA PHE A 221 -13.90 3.30 -11.25
C PHE A 221 -14.40 2.25 -10.26
N PHE A 222 -15.43 2.64 -9.49
CA PHE A 222 -15.77 1.98 -8.23
C PHE A 222 -16.29 0.54 -8.37
N GLY A 223 -16.93 0.23 -9.52
CA GLY A 223 -17.49 -1.08 -9.79
C GLY A 223 -18.38 -1.58 -8.65
N THR A 224 -18.12 -2.78 -8.16
CA THR A 224 -18.87 -3.40 -7.04
C THR A 224 -18.35 -3.03 -5.65
N GLY A 225 -17.58 -1.96 -5.52
CA GLY A 225 -17.26 -1.32 -4.23
C GLY A 225 -16.23 -2.03 -3.36
N THR A 226 -15.30 -2.79 -3.94
CA THR A 226 -14.23 -3.44 -3.15
C THR A 226 -13.42 -2.43 -2.36
N THR A 227 -13.05 -1.31 -2.98
CA THR A 227 -12.28 -0.24 -2.34
C THR A 227 -13.03 0.35 -1.15
N GLY A 228 -14.34 0.64 -1.31
CA GLY A 228 -15.17 1.19 -0.23
C GLY A 228 -15.36 0.23 0.94
N ALA A 229 -15.59 -1.06 0.66
CA ALA A 229 -15.72 -2.07 1.71
C ALA A 229 -14.43 -2.21 2.52
N VAL A 230 -13.27 -2.25 1.85
CA VAL A 230 -11.97 -2.35 2.53
C VAL A 230 -11.62 -1.05 3.25
N ALA A 231 -11.93 0.12 2.69
CA ALA A 231 -11.75 1.41 3.35
C ALA A 231 -12.54 1.45 4.67
N LYS A 232 -13.83 1.08 4.63
CA LYS A 232 -14.68 0.98 5.84
C LYS A 232 -14.09 0.02 6.89
N LYS A 233 -13.69 -1.21 6.48
CA LYS A 233 -13.06 -2.18 7.39
C LYS A 233 -11.83 -1.62 8.08
N LEU A 234 -11.03 -0.85 7.37
CA LEU A 234 -9.77 -0.28 7.84
C LEU A 234 -9.92 1.11 8.50
N GLY A 235 -11.15 1.62 8.69
CA GLY A 235 -11.41 2.92 9.31
C GLY A 235 -11.00 4.12 8.45
N ARG A 236 -10.97 3.97 7.12
CA ARG A 236 -10.79 5.05 6.14
C ARG A 236 -12.13 5.50 5.64
N HIS A 237 -12.22 6.76 5.23
CA HIS A 237 -13.35 7.25 4.46
C HIS A 237 -13.17 6.91 2.99
N PHE A 238 -14.27 6.77 2.25
CA PHE A 238 -14.20 6.53 0.82
C PHE A 238 -15.10 7.50 0.04
N ILE A 239 -14.75 7.69 -1.23
CA ILE A 239 -15.58 8.32 -2.26
C ILE A 239 -15.49 7.40 -3.47
N GLY A 240 -16.63 6.83 -3.87
CA GLY A 240 -16.74 6.01 -5.07
C GLY A 240 -17.39 6.77 -6.22
N ILE A 241 -16.96 6.53 -7.46
CA ILE A 241 -17.65 7.05 -8.65
C ILE A 241 -17.97 5.86 -9.55
N GLU A 242 -19.25 5.72 -9.91
CA GLU A 242 -19.74 4.63 -10.74
C GLU A 242 -20.89 5.11 -11.64
N ARG A 243 -20.98 4.58 -12.86
CA ARG A 243 -22.04 4.93 -13.81
C ARG A 243 -23.22 3.98 -13.77
N GLU A 244 -22.93 2.69 -13.52
CA GLU A 244 -23.89 1.61 -13.68
C GLU A 244 -24.69 1.39 -12.39
N ASP A 245 -26.01 1.57 -12.44
CA ASP A 245 -26.90 1.38 -11.27
C ASP A 245 -26.82 -0.03 -10.69
N ALA A 246 -26.61 -1.04 -11.52
CA ALA A 246 -26.45 -2.43 -11.06
C ALA A 246 -25.20 -2.58 -10.17
N TYR A 247 -24.09 -1.96 -10.54
CA TYR A 247 -22.86 -1.97 -9.75
C TYR A 247 -22.99 -1.16 -8.47
N ILE A 248 -23.64 0.02 -8.55
CA ILE A 248 -23.93 0.85 -7.35
C ILE A 248 -24.76 0.06 -6.34
N LYS A 249 -25.79 -0.67 -6.79
CA LYS A 249 -26.62 -1.50 -5.90
C LYS A 249 -25.81 -2.58 -5.19
N LEU A 250 -24.94 -3.29 -5.92
CA LEU A 250 -24.05 -4.31 -5.37
C LEU A 250 -23.01 -3.72 -4.41
N ALA A 251 -22.43 -2.56 -4.77
CA ALA A 251 -21.47 -1.86 -3.94
C ALA A 251 -22.09 -1.39 -2.61
N ASN A 252 -23.27 -0.79 -2.64
CA ASN A 252 -23.98 -0.36 -1.43
C ASN A 252 -24.24 -1.55 -0.50
N LYS A 253 -24.71 -2.68 -1.04
CA LYS A 253 -24.92 -3.90 -0.23
C LYS A 253 -23.60 -4.39 0.38
N ARG A 254 -22.53 -4.51 -0.41
CA ARG A 254 -21.22 -4.95 0.06
C ARG A 254 -20.68 -4.05 1.18
N ILE A 255 -20.81 -2.74 1.03
CA ILE A 255 -20.33 -1.77 2.02
C ILE A 255 -21.19 -1.83 3.29
N ALA A 256 -22.50 -2.01 3.15
CA ALA A 256 -23.39 -2.20 4.30
C ALA A 256 -22.98 -3.44 5.13
N ASP A 257 -22.69 -4.56 4.45
CA ASP A 257 -22.29 -5.84 5.06
C ASP A 257 -20.85 -5.82 5.62
N ALA A 258 -20.03 -4.82 5.27
CA ALA A 258 -18.65 -4.71 5.75
C ALA A 258 -18.61 -4.20 7.20
N GLU A 259 -18.02 -4.98 8.11
CA GLU A 259 -17.82 -4.62 9.51
C GLU A 259 -16.47 -3.94 9.71
N PRO A 260 -16.43 -2.73 10.33
CA PRO A 260 -15.17 -2.08 10.70
C PRO A 260 -14.37 -2.90 11.71
N TYR A 261 -13.06 -2.93 11.58
CA TYR A 261 -12.20 -3.50 12.62
C TYR A 261 -12.20 -2.61 13.86
N SER A 262 -11.94 -3.21 15.02
CA SER A 262 -11.86 -2.45 16.28
C SER A 262 -10.67 -1.48 16.27
N ALA A 263 -10.73 -0.43 17.06
CA ALA A 263 -9.64 0.55 17.18
C ALA A 263 -8.32 -0.11 17.58
N GLU A 264 -8.38 -1.13 18.46
CA GLU A 264 -7.20 -1.89 18.88
C GLU A 264 -6.59 -2.67 17.73
N ALA A 265 -7.42 -3.29 16.88
CA ALA A 265 -6.93 -4.03 15.70
C ALA A 265 -6.28 -3.11 14.66
N LEU A 266 -6.69 -1.84 14.60
CA LEU A 266 -6.14 -0.86 13.67
C LEU A 266 -4.85 -0.18 14.15
N GLN A 267 -4.52 -0.25 15.45
CA GLN A 267 -3.31 0.39 16.02
C GLN A 267 -2.01 -0.06 15.35
N GLY A 268 -1.92 -1.30 14.89
CA GLY A 268 -0.75 -1.84 14.21
C GLY A 268 -0.49 -1.28 12.80
N LEU A 269 -1.47 -0.57 12.22
CA LEU A 269 -1.37 0.01 10.87
C LEU A 269 -0.83 1.45 10.84
N THR A 270 -0.55 2.03 12.01
CA THR A 270 0.06 3.36 12.08
C THR A 270 1.57 3.27 11.83
N ALA A 271 2.08 4.15 10.97
CA ALA A 271 3.52 4.19 10.70
C ALA A 271 4.29 4.60 11.97
N LYS A 272 5.32 3.84 12.35
CA LYS A 272 6.27 4.18 13.43
C LYS A 272 7.04 5.50 13.22
N ARG A 273 6.80 6.23 12.13
CA ARG A 273 7.46 7.52 11.85
C ARG A 273 7.19 8.62 12.87
N GLU A 274 6.22 8.44 13.76
CA GLU A 274 5.93 9.37 14.85
C GLU A 274 6.85 9.17 16.06
N GLU A 275 7.54 8.04 16.17
CA GLU A 275 8.51 7.85 17.24
C GLU A 275 9.80 8.65 16.99
N PRO A 276 10.22 9.50 17.92
CA PRO A 276 11.45 10.27 17.78
C PRO A 276 12.64 9.33 17.53
N ARG A 277 13.48 9.71 16.54
CA ARG A 277 14.72 8.99 16.29
C ARG A 277 15.65 9.18 17.49
N VAL A 278 16.00 8.10 18.16
CA VAL A 278 16.94 8.05 19.28
C VAL A 278 18.24 7.43 18.79
N PRO A 279 19.31 8.22 18.57
CA PRO A 279 20.66 7.70 18.30
C PRO A 279 21.20 6.91 19.50
N PHE A 280 22.04 5.89 19.25
CA PHE A 280 22.64 5.11 20.34
C PHE A 280 23.47 5.99 21.31
N GLY A 281 24.16 7.00 20.78
CA GLY A 281 24.91 7.96 21.60
C GLY A 281 24.09 8.65 22.69
N TRP A 282 22.78 8.85 22.47
CA TRP A 282 21.92 9.44 23.49
C TRP A 282 21.74 8.58 24.74
N LEU A 283 21.92 7.25 24.63
CA LEU A 283 21.92 6.38 25.79
C LEU A 283 23.14 6.65 26.66
N ILE A 284 24.27 7.01 26.04
CA ILE A 284 25.53 7.34 26.75
C ILE A 284 25.41 8.73 27.36
N GLU A 285 24.97 9.73 26.60
CA GLU A 285 24.79 11.11 27.06
C GLU A 285 23.83 11.22 28.25
N ARG A 286 22.81 10.33 28.29
CA ARG A 286 21.84 10.26 29.39
C ARG A 286 22.25 9.34 30.53
N GLY A 287 23.44 8.74 30.46
CA GLY A 287 23.95 7.85 31.49
C GLY A 287 23.23 6.49 31.62
N LEU A 288 22.41 6.11 30.61
CA LEU A 288 21.70 4.84 30.56
C LEU A 288 22.64 3.67 30.23
N ILE A 289 23.70 3.94 29.47
CA ILE A 289 24.82 3.05 29.19
C ILE A 289 26.09 3.85 29.40
N GLN A 290 27.09 3.29 30.04
CA GLN A 290 28.38 3.96 30.26
C GLN A 290 29.43 3.46 29.25
N PRO A 291 30.40 4.30 28.84
CA PRO A 291 31.59 3.81 28.15
C PRO A 291 32.27 2.70 28.93
N GLY A 292 32.67 1.64 28.23
CA GLY A 292 33.22 0.43 28.86
C GLY A 292 32.18 -0.66 29.16
N THR A 293 30.87 -0.33 29.10
CA THR A 293 29.81 -1.34 29.26
C THR A 293 29.98 -2.46 28.24
N THR A 294 29.90 -3.70 28.70
CA THR A 294 29.88 -4.87 27.82
C THR A 294 28.47 -5.20 27.40
N LEU A 295 28.24 -5.23 26.11
CA LEU A 295 27.02 -5.74 25.49
C LEU A 295 27.27 -7.18 25.04
N THR A 296 26.21 -7.99 24.98
CA THR A 296 26.28 -9.37 24.50
C THR A 296 25.27 -9.58 23.37
N ASP A 297 25.40 -10.64 22.59
CA ASP A 297 24.29 -11.18 21.81
C ASP A 297 23.31 -11.91 22.76
N ARG A 298 22.19 -12.39 22.22
CA ARG A 298 21.15 -13.07 22.98
C ARG A 298 21.65 -14.32 23.72
N ASP A 299 22.56 -15.06 23.08
CA ASP A 299 23.04 -16.34 23.57
C ASP A 299 24.33 -16.21 24.38
N HIS A 300 24.78 -14.97 24.64
CA HIS A 300 26.01 -14.64 25.40
C HIS A 300 27.31 -15.19 24.80
N GLN A 301 27.30 -15.49 23.51
CA GLN A 301 28.48 -16.05 22.81
C GLN A 301 29.41 -14.92 22.33
N ILE A 302 28.86 -13.76 22.02
CA ILE A 302 29.57 -12.62 21.45
C ILE A 302 29.45 -11.43 22.41
N THR A 303 30.60 -10.78 22.65
CA THR A 303 30.63 -9.58 23.51
C THR A 303 31.18 -8.39 22.75
N ALA A 304 30.65 -7.21 23.01
CA ALA A 304 31.16 -5.92 22.47
C ALA A 304 31.25 -4.87 23.58
N LYS A 305 32.31 -4.05 23.55
CA LYS A 305 32.49 -2.95 24.49
C LYS A 305 32.03 -1.63 23.87
N VAL A 306 31.27 -0.88 24.63
CA VAL A 306 30.83 0.46 24.25
C VAL A 306 31.97 1.46 24.44
N ALA A 307 32.29 2.23 23.41
CA ALA A 307 33.28 3.30 23.47
C ALA A 307 32.62 4.66 23.76
N ALA A 308 33.40 5.64 24.19
CA ALA A 308 32.94 6.97 24.55
C ALA A 308 32.35 7.76 23.36
N ASP A 309 32.74 7.42 22.12
CA ASP A 309 32.22 8.02 20.89
C ASP A 309 30.89 7.37 20.42
N GLY A 310 30.31 6.48 21.20
CA GLY A 310 29.10 5.74 20.84
C GLY A 310 29.30 4.59 19.85
N SER A 311 30.55 4.28 19.49
CA SER A 311 30.84 3.06 18.75
C SER A 311 30.88 1.86 19.69
N VAL A 312 30.69 0.66 19.12
CA VAL A 312 30.93 -0.60 19.82
C VAL A 312 32.11 -1.34 19.17
N ALA A 313 32.89 -2.06 19.95
CA ALA A 313 34.03 -2.81 19.46
C ALA A 313 33.99 -4.25 19.98
N THR A 314 34.27 -5.20 19.09
CA THR A 314 34.35 -6.64 19.40
C THR A 314 35.43 -7.30 18.54
N SER A 315 35.76 -8.53 18.86
CA SER A 315 36.67 -9.39 18.07
C SER A 315 36.16 -10.83 18.03
N ASP A 316 36.42 -11.52 16.94
CA ASP A 316 36.18 -12.97 16.79
C ASP A 316 37.45 -13.82 16.89
N GLY A 317 38.47 -13.28 17.54
CA GLY A 317 39.79 -13.88 17.67
C GLY A 317 40.75 -13.50 16.55
N ALA A 318 40.33 -13.44 15.31
CA ALA A 318 41.15 -13.10 14.15
C ALA A 318 40.91 -11.63 13.67
N ASN A 319 39.70 -11.17 13.74
CA ASN A 319 39.29 -9.86 13.21
C ASN A 319 38.77 -8.94 14.33
N GLN A 320 39.08 -7.67 14.21
CA GLN A 320 38.53 -6.63 15.07
C GLN A 320 37.46 -5.84 14.31
N TYR A 321 36.29 -5.66 14.94
CA TYR A 321 35.18 -4.93 14.41
C TYR A 321 34.91 -3.70 15.30
N ARG A 322 34.82 -2.53 14.69
CA ARG A 322 34.43 -1.29 15.38
C ARG A 322 33.49 -0.44 14.51
N GLY A 323 32.47 0.12 15.12
CA GLY A 323 31.52 0.99 14.45
C GLY A 323 30.20 1.12 15.18
N SER A 324 29.13 1.45 14.45
CA SER A 324 27.79 1.51 15.04
C SER A 324 27.30 0.13 15.47
N ILE A 325 26.34 0.10 16.41
CA ILE A 325 25.69 -1.14 16.86
C ILE A 325 25.17 -2.01 15.71
N HIS A 326 24.69 -1.37 14.63
CA HIS A 326 24.20 -2.07 13.43
C HIS A 326 25.34 -2.65 12.60
N LYS A 327 26.39 -1.83 12.35
CA LYS A 327 27.53 -2.24 11.52
C LYS A 327 28.29 -3.41 12.15
N VAL A 328 28.55 -3.32 13.44
CA VAL A 328 29.30 -4.37 14.16
C VAL A 328 28.46 -5.64 14.30
N GLY A 329 27.15 -5.50 14.59
CA GLY A 329 26.24 -6.64 14.62
C GLY A 329 26.12 -7.36 13.26
N ALA A 330 26.10 -6.63 12.16
CA ALA A 330 26.10 -7.22 10.82
C ALA A 330 27.42 -7.92 10.48
N ALA A 331 28.56 -7.25 10.78
CA ALA A 331 29.89 -7.78 10.46
C ALA A 331 30.19 -9.10 11.19
N ILE A 332 29.90 -9.17 12.50
CA ILE A 332 30.17 -10.37 13.31
C ILE A 332 29.28 -11.56 12.90
N GLN A 333 28.09 -11.30 12.34
CA GLN A 333 27.19 -12.33 11.82
C GLN A 333 27.46 -12.67 10.35
N SER A 334 28.42 -12.00 9.70
CA SER A 334 28.63 -12.09 8.24
C SER A 334 27.34 -11.82 7.44
N ALA A 335 26.47 -10.92 7.96
CA ALA A 335 25.18 -10.60 7.41
C ALA A 335 25.21 -9.24 6.67
N PRO A 336 24.38 -9.04 5.63
CA PRO A 336 24.31 -7.76 4.90
C PRO A 336 23.76 -6.60 5.74
N SER A 337 23.01 -6.90 6.79
CA SER A 337 22.47 -5.91 7.74
C SER A 337 22.13 -6.53 9.08
N CYS A 338 22.06 -5.70 10.12
CA CYS A 338 21.64 -6.13 11.46
C CYS A 338 20.86 -5.00 12.13
N ASN A 339 19.79 -5.36 12.83
CA ASN A 339 19.15 -4.44 13.77
C ASN A 339 19.89 -4.48 15.10
N GLY A 340 20.91 -3.65 15.27
CA GLY A 340 21.74 -3.62 16.48
C GLY A 340 20.96 -3.32 17.77
N TRP A 341 19.77 -2.70 17.69
CA TRP A 341 18.95 -2.44 18.87
C TRP A 341 18.36 -3.71 19.48
N THR A 342 17.99 -4.66 18.67
CA THR A 342 17.44 -5.96 19.11
C THR A 342 18.50 -7.04 19.24
N TYR A 343 19.62 -6.90 18.52
CA TYR A 343 20.72 -7.86 18.54
C TYR A 343 21.56 -7.75 19.81
N TRP A 344 21.93 -6.51 20.21
CA TRP A 344 22.75 -6.29 21.38
C TRP A 344 21.91 -6.20 22.65
N HIS A 345 22.39 -6.89 23.71
CA HIS A 345 21.79 -6.95 25.02
C HIS A 345 22.70 -6.31 26.06
N TYR A 346 22.12 -5.66 27.05
CA TYR A 346 22.78 -5.19 28.25
C TYR A 346 22.31 -5.98 29.47
N HIS A 347 23.13 -6.00 30.53
CA HIS A 347 22.80 -6.69 31.78
C HIS A 347 22.35 -5.69 32.83
N ASP A 348 21.25 -6.02 33.50
CA ASP A 348 20.73 -5.32 34.67
C ASP A 348 20.69 -6.33 35.83
N GLY A 349 21.79 -6.42 36.58
CA GLY A 349 21.97 -7.45 37.58
C GLY A 349 22.04 -8.86 36.96
N LYS A 350 21.02 -9.69 37.23
CA LYS A 350 20.95 -11.09 36.72
C LYS A 350 20.25 -11.24 35.39
N ASN A 351 19.61 -10.20 34.91
CA ASN A 351 18.78 -10.27 33.71
C ASN A 351 19.49 -9.63 32.51
N SER A 352 19.23 -10.20 31.32
CA SER A 352 19.71 -9.69 30.04
C SER A 352 18.53 -9.15 29.23
N PHE A 353 18.68 -7.93 28.69
CA PHE A 353 17.63 -7.25 27.93
C PHE A 353 18.21 -6.63 26.66
N PRO A 354 17.46 -6.62 25.53
CA PRO A 354 17.86 -5.89 24.35
C PRO A 354 18.05 -4.41 24.68
N ILE A 355 19.06 -3.77 24.10
CA ILE A 355 19.30 -2.33 24.30
C ILE A 355 18.13 -1.47 23.76
N ASP A 356 17.27 -2.03 22.92
CA ASP A 356 16.03 -1.40 22.48
C ASP A 356 15.13 -0.97 23.64
N ARG A 357 15.13 -1.71 24.76
CA ARG A 357 14.39 -1.34 25.98
C ARG A 357 14.80 0.03 26.51
N LEU A 358 16.08 0.34 26.46
CA LEU A 358 16.59 1.67 26.87
C LEU A 358 16.19 2.76 25.87
N ARG A 359 16.18 2.43 24.59
CA ARG A 359 15.68 3.33 23.53
C ARG A 359 14.22 3.69 23.74
N GLN A 360 13.38 2.70 24.05
CA GLN A 360 11.95 2.94 24.31
C GLN A 360 11.74 3.83 25.53
N ARG A 361 12.50 3.63 26.58
CA ARG A 361 12.47 4.52 27.77
C ARG A 361 12.77 5.98 27.41
N VAL A 362 13.76 6.23 26.56
CA VAL A 362 14.08 7.59 26.08
C VAL A 362 12.91 8.18 25.29
N ARG A 363 12.24 7.38 24.46
CA ARG A 363 11.06 7.80 23.68
C ARG A 363 9.89 8.18 24.58
N GLU A 364 9.61 7.38 25.60
CA GLU A 364 8.56 7.64 26.59
C GLU A 364 8.80 8.97 27.31
N GLU A 365 10.06 9.24 27.73
CA GLU A 365 10.46 10.50 28.35
C GLU A 365 10.28 11.71 27.41
N MET A 366 10.55 11.55 26.10
CA MET A 366 10.35 12.58 25.10
C MET A 366 8.86 12.86 24.85
N SER A 367 8.05 11.82 24.75
CA SER A 367 6.60 11.95 24.54
C SER A 367 5.90 12.59 25.73
N ALA A 368 6.27 12.24 26.96
CA ALA A 368 5.74 12.85 28.18
C ALA A 368 6.03 14.36 28.26
N LYS A 369 7.18 14.82 27.77
CA LYS A 369 7.52 16.25 27.70
C LYS A 369 6.75 17.01 26.62
N SER A 370 6.37 16.37 25.53
CA SER A 370 5.60 16.99 24.44
C SER A 370 4.12 17.19 24.81
N THR A 371 3.59 16.42 25.76
CA THR A 371 2.19 16.53 26.23
C THR A 371 1.99 17.63 27.28
N LEU A 372 3.08 18.19 27.80
CA LEU A 372 3.09 19.24 28.86
C LEU A 372 3.38 20.65 28.30
N GLN A 373 3.50 20.81 27.00
CA GLN A 373 3.60 22.07 26.27
C GLN A 373 2.38 22.29 25.39
#